data_3736b36678a2fffdf8852271073014a2
#
_entry.id   3736b36678a2fffdf8852271073014a2
#
_cell.length_a   1.000
_cell.length_b   1.000
_cell.length_c   1.000
_cell.angle_alpha   90.00
_cell.angle_beta   90.00
_cell.angle_gamma   90.00
#
_symmetry.space_group_name_H-M   'P 1'
#
loop_
_entity.id
_entity.type
_entity.pdbx_description
1 polymer ?
#
loop_
_entity_poly.entity_id
_entity_poly.type
_entity_poly.pdbx_seq_one_letter_code
_entity_poly.pdbx_strand_id
1 'polypeptide(L)'
;MMMVMAATGLPELDVARIVKYCASRVPDRLRHEIRVECDIALRHVTICECRPPWREDFGPEWTRFPIARLSYTKKTGLWTLYWRDRNLKFHRYQFLAPSPHVQDLLDHI
;
A
#
# COMPACT_ATOMS: atom_id res chain seq x y z
N MET A 1 22.65 14.64 -1.59
CA MET A 1 21.91 14.17 -0.75
C MET A 1 21.80 12.81 -0.81
N MET A 2 21.47 12.20 0.04
CA MET A 2 21.35 10.97 -0.03
C MET A 2 20.17 10.48 0.34
N MET A 3 19.73 9.61 -0.17
CA MET A 3 18.61 9.07 0.04
C MET A 3 18.64 8.09 0.97
N VAL A 4 17.92 8.02 1.76
CA VAL A 4 17.86 7.11 2.63
C VAL A 4 17.06 6.04 2.38
N MET A 5 17.44 4.97 2.17
CA MET A 5 16.70 3.90 1.95
C MET A 5 16.27 3.44 3.01
N ALA A 6 16.70 3.65 3.61
CA ALA A 6 16.15 3.23 4.47
C ALA A 6 16.29 2.10 5.15
N ALA A 7 15.91 2.11 6.22
CA ALA A 7 15.88 1.00 7.04
C ALA A 7 15.03 -0.11 6.51
N THR A 8 14.15 0.17 5.58
CA THR A 8 13.28 -0.84 5.04
C THR A 8 13.98 -1.72 4.01
N GLY A 9 15.04 -1.25 3.38
CA GLY A 9 15.67 -2.02 2.32
C GLY A 9 14.84 -2.15 1.06
N LEU A 10 13.72 -1.44 0.96
CA LEU A 10 12.89 -1.47 -0.24
C LEU A 10 13.45 -0.49 -1.29
N PRO A 11 13.26 -0.78 -2.59
CA PRO A 11 13.69 0.14 -3.63
C PRO A 11 12.96 1.47 -3.52
N GLU A 12 13.72 2.56 -3.40
CA GLU A 12 13.10 3.87 -3.17
C GLU A 12 12.21 4.33 -4.29
N LEU A 13 12.58 4.09 -5.52
CA LEU A 13 11.75 4.52 -6.65
C LEU A 13 10.42 3.77 -6.67
N ASP A 14 10.44 2.51 -6.30
CA ASP A 14 9.23 1.71 -6.25
C ASP A 14 8.31 2.17 -5.11
N VAL A 15 8.90 2.48 -3.97
CA VAL A 15 8.13 3.03 -2.84
C VAL A 15 7.51 4.36 -3.25
N ALA A 16 8.26 5.21 -3.95
CA ALA A 16 7.74 6.49 -4.43
C ALA A 16 6.55 6.29 -5.38
N ARG A 17 6.62 5.27 -6.23
CA ARG A 17 5.51 4.94 -7.14
C ARG A 17 4.28 4.49 -6.38
N ILE A 18 4.46 3.69 -5.34
CA ILE A 18 3.35 3.23 -4.50
C ILE A 18 2.71 4.42 -3.79
N VAL A 19 3.52 5.32 -3.23
CA VAL A 19 3.00 6.50 -2.54
C VAL A 19 2.22 7.39 -3.52
N LYS A 20 2.73 7.58 -4.72
CA LYS A 20 2.06 8.37 -5.74
C LYS A 20 0.76 7.72 -6.18
N TYR A 21 0.76 6.40 -6.32
CA TYR A 21 -0.44 5.66 -6.66
C TYR A 21 -1.52 5.89 -5.61
N CYS A 22 -1.19 5.76 -4.34
CA CYS A 22 -2.14 5.96 -3.26
C CYS A 22 -2.70 7.39 -3.27
N ALA A 23 -1.83 8.38 -3.45
CA ALA A 23 -2.25 9.78 -3.49
C ALA A 23 -3.18 10.07 -4.66
N SER A 24 -3.03 9.36 -5.77
CA SER A 24 -3.82 9.60 -6.97
C SER A 24 -5.17 8.89 -6.97
N ARG A 25 -5.40 7.97 -6.01
CA ARG A 25 -6.64 7.17 -6.01
C ARG A 25 -7.86 7.96 -5.59
N VAL A 26 -7.68 9.02 -4.84
CA VAL A 26 -8.79 9.83 -4.36
C VAL A 26 -8.57 11.28 -4.77
N PRO A 27 -9.54 11.92 -5.45
CA PRO A 27 -9.43 13.33 -5.79
C PRO A 27 -9.36 14.19 -4.54
N ASP A 28 -8.66 15.31 -4.62
CA ASP A 28 -8.48 16.19 -3.47
C ASP A 28 -9.81 16.60 -2.84
N ARG A 29 -10.85 16.79 -3.63
CA ARG A 29 -12.16 17.21 -3.11
C ARG A 29 -12.82 16.17 -2.22
N LEU A 30 -12.37 14.92 -2.28
CA LEU A 30 -12.94 13.83 -1.47
C LEU A 30 -12.02 13.40 -0.34
N ARG A 31 -10.86 14.03 -0.16
CA ARG A 31 -9.89 13.57 0.84
C ARG A 31 -10.35 13.75 2.29
N HIS A 32 -11.41 14.49 2.51
CA HIS A 32 -12.00 14.59 3.85
C HIS A 32 -12.95 13.42 4.14
N GLU A 33 -13.32 12.65 3.12
CA GLU A 33 -14.23 11.51 3.28
C GLU A 33 -13.54 10.16 3.10
N ILE A 34 -12.48 10.11 2.34
CA ILE A 34 -11.78 8.87 2.07
C ILE A 34 -10.35 9.17 1.67
N ARG A 35 -9.45 8.32 2.06
CA ARG A 35 -8.03 8.39 1.65
C ARG A 35 -7.53 7.00 1.36
N VAL A 36 -6.57 6.90 0.47
CA VAL A 36 -5.83 5.67 0.24
C VAL A 36 -4.39 5.98 0.63
N GLU A 37 -3.88 5.24 1.59
CA GLU A 37 -2.54 5.46 2.14
C GLU A 37 -1.77 4.15 2.16
N CYS A 38 -0.47 4.22 2.36
CA CYS A 38 0.33 3.02 2.47
C CYS A 38 1.12 3.01 3.77
N ASP A 39 1.28 1.81 4.33
CA ASP A 39 2.11 1.57 5.50
C ASP A 39 3.35 0.84 5.04
N ILE A 40 4.50 1.46 5.21
CA ILE A 40 5.77 0.92 4.73
C ILE A 40 6.44 0.14 5.86
N ALA A 41 6.74 -1.12 5.60
CA ALA A 41 7.41 -1.98 6.56
C ALA A 41 8.72 -2.48 5.98
N LEU A 42 9.37 -3.41 6.70
CA LEU A 42 10.68 -3.83 6.30
C LEU A 42 10.75 -4.49 4.94
N ARG A 43 9.82 -5.27 4.56
CA ARG A 43 9.85 -6.02 3.31
C ARG A 43 8.57 -5.91 2.52
N HIS A 44 7.65 -5.08 2.96
CA HIS A 44 6.39 -4.95 2.27
C HIS A 44 5.75 -3.60 2.51
N VAL A 45 4.81 -3.25 1.65
CA VAL A 45 4.01 -2.06 1.77
C VAL A 45 2.55 -2.49 1.76
N THR A 46 1.78 -2.06 2.75
CA THR A 46 0.36 -2.38 2.83
C THR A 46 -0.43 -1.15 2.39
N ILE A 47 -1.35 -1.35 1.44
CA ILE A 47 -2.21 -0.26 0.96
C ILE A 47 -3.51 -0.32 1.74
N CYS A 48 -3.90 0.82 2.30
CA CYS A 48 -5.07 0.92 3.17
C CYS A 48 -6.05 1.94 2.65
N GLU A 49 -7.34 1.60 2.77
CA GLU A 49 -8.40 2.57 2.58
C GLU A 49 -8.71 3.16 3.94
N CYS A 50 -8.74 4.46 4.05
CA CYS A 50 -8.91 5.15 5.31
C CYS A 50 -10.16 5.99 5.28
N ARG A 51 -10.95 5.95 6.37
CA ARG A 51 -12.16 6.73 6.49
C ARG A 51 -12.19 7.44 7.84
N PRO A 52 -12.75 8.66 7.92
CA PRO A 52 -12.85 9.37 9.18
C PRO A 52 -13.86 8.70 10.11
N PRO A 53 -13.82 9.02 11.40
CA PRO A 53 -14.84 8.53 12.31
C PRO A 53 -16.20 9.01 11.84
N TRP A 54 -17.19 8.13 11.84
CA TRP A 54 -18.53 8.52 11.38
C TRP A 54 -19.29 9.28 12.47
N ARG A 55 -18.77 9.31 13.66
CA ARG A 55 -19.33 10.10 14.77
C ARG A 55 -18.20 10.81 15.50
N GLU A 56 -18.48 12.04 15.90
CA GLU A 56 -17.46 12.83 16.60
C GLU A 56 -17.06 12.25 17.94
N ASP A 57 -17.96 11.55 18.62
CA ASP A 57 -17.66 10.98 19.92
C ASP A 57 -16.77 9.73 19.83
N PHE A 58 -16.46 9.27 18.64
CA PHE A 58 -15.52 8.16 18.48
C PHE A 58 -14.06 8.64 18.36
N GLY A 59 -13.82 9.92 18.53
CA GLY A 59 -12.49 10.47 18.49
C GLY A 59 -12.07 10.91 17.09
N PRO A 60 -10.89 11.50 16.97
CA PRO A 60 -10.44 12.05 15.69
C PRO A 60 -9.75 11.06 14.77
N GLU A 61 -9.51 9.83 15.22
CA GLU A 61 -8.73 8.92 14.43
C GLU A 61 -9.51 8.27 13.30
N TRP A 62 -8.85 8.18 12.16
CA TRP A 62 -9.42 7.53 10.99
C TRP A 62 -9.24 6.03 11.08
N THR A 63 -10.23 5.28 10.59
CA THR A 63 -10.08 3.84 10.46
C THR A 63 -9.21 3.53 9.26
N ARG A 64 -8.44 2.47 9.35
CA ARG A 64 -7.55 2.03 8.28
C ARG A 64 -7.87 0.59 7.94
N PHE A 65 -8.29 0.38 6.69
CA PHE A 65 -8.60 -0.97 6.23
C PHE A 65 -7.57 -1.40 5.21
N PRO A 66 -6.73 -2.35 5.54
CA PRO A 66 -5.79 -2.91 4.56
C PRO A 66 -6.55 -3.57 3.41
N ILE A 67 -6.23 -3.21 2.19
CA ILE A 67 -6.89 -3.78 1.01
C ILE A 67 -5.94 -4.62 0.18
N ALA A 68 -4.65 -4.35 0.22
CA ALA A 68 -3.65 -5.10 -0.54
C ALA A 68 -2.29 -4.95 0.10
N ARG A 69 -1.40 -5.88 -0.19
CA ARG A 69 -0.02 -5.83 0.29
C ARG A 69 0.92 -6.17 -0.85
N LEU A 70 1.98 -5.40 -0.96
CA LEU A 70 3.03 -5.61 -1.93
C LEU A 70 4.28 -6.04 -1.17
N SER A 71 4.72 -7.27 -1.37
CA SER A 71 5.92 -7.79 -0.72
C SER A 71 7.08 -7.81 -1.67
N TYR A 72 8.23 -7.38 -1.21
CA TYR A 72 9.45 -7.33 -2.02
C TYR A 72 10.42 -8.41 -1.57
N THR A 73 10.89 -9.21 -2.49
CA THR A 73 11.90 -10.23 -2.21
C THR A 73 13.24 -9.71 -2.70
N LYS A 74 14.08 -9.31 -1.74
CA LYS A 74 15.35 -8.69 -2.07
C LYS A 74 16.25 -9.59 -2.91
N LYS A 75 16.22 -10.88 -2.63
CA LYS A 75 17.04 -11.84 -3.33
C LYS A 75 16.73 -11.90 -4.83
N THR A 76 15.50 -11.75 -5.21
CA THR A 76 15.09 -11.84 -6.62
C THR A 76 14.81 -10.49 -7.24
N GLY A 77 14.64 -9.45 -6.43
CA GLY A 77 14.26 -8.13 -6.93
C GLY A 77 12.82 -8.08 -7.41
N LEU A 78 11.97 -8.98 -6.93
CA LEU A 78 10.58 -9.06 -7.40
C LEU A 78 9.59 -8.65 -6.34
N TRP A 79 8.53 -8.00 -6.79
CA TRP A 79 7.38 -7.68 -5.96
C TRP A 79 6.29 -8.72 -6.18
N THR A 80 5.56 -9.05 -5.12
CA THR A 80 4.44 -9.99 -5.16
C THR A 80 3.21 -9.33 -4.56
N LEU A 81 2.07 -9.48 -5.21
CA LEU A 81 0.81 -8.91 -4.75
C LEU A 81 0.07 -9.90 -3.87
N TYR A 82 -0.44 -9.41 -2.75
CA TYR A 82 -1.29 -10.18 -1.83
C TYR A 82 -2.62 -9.45 -1.67
N TRP A 83 -3.70 -10.20 -1.58
CA TRP A 83 -5.03 -9.68 -1.30
C TRP A 83 -5.47 -10.10 0.09
N ARG A 84 -6.41 -9.38 0.67
CA ARG A 84 -6.87 -9.66 2.03
C ARG A 84 -8.26 -10.26 1.99
N ASP A 85 -8.46 -11.35 2.71
CA ASP A 85 -9.78 -11.98 2.77
C ASP A 85 -10.64 -11.35 3.88
N ARG A 86 -11.88 -11.86 4.02
CA ARG A 86 -12.81 -11.33 5.02
C ARG A 86 -12.33 -11.60 6.45
N ASN A 87 -11.43 -12.53 6.66
CA ASN A 87 -10.88 -12.84 7.98
C ASN A 87 -9.61 -12.05 8.26
N LEU A 88 -9.31 -11.04 7.47
CA LEU A 88 -8.17 -10.16 7.62
C LEU A 88 -6.83 -10.84 7.37
N LYS A 89 -6.84 -11.95 6.62
CA LYS A 89 -5.61 -12.64 6.27
C LYS A 89 -5.21 -12.33 4.84
N PHE A 90 -3.90 -12.22 4.64
CA PHE A 90 -3.36 -11.94 3.32
C PHE A 90 -3.02 -13.24 2.60
N HIS A 91 -3.36 -13.28 1.31
CA HIS A 91 -3.08 -14.42 0.45
C HIS A 91 -2.41 -13.94 -0.83
N ARG A 92 -1.49 -14.74 -1.34
CA ARG A 92 -0.83 -14.39 -2.59
C ARG A 92 -1.88 -14.33 -3.70
N TYR A 93 -1.81 -13.27 -4.52
CA TYR A 93 -2.69 -13.14 -5.67
C TYR A 93 -2.16 -14.02 -6.79
N GLN A 94 -2.86 -15.11 -7.08
CA GLN A 94 -2.35 -16.14 -7.99
C GLN A 94 -2.46 -15.77 -9.46
N PHE A 95 -3.22 -14.76 -9.80
CA PHE A 95 -3.47 -14.41 -11.19
C PHE A 95 -2.43 -13.43 -11.76
N LEU A 96 -1.43 -13.09 -10.98
CA LEU A 96 -0.39 -12.19 -11.43
C LEU A 96 0.94 -12.67 -10.90
N ALA A 97 1.88 -12.93 -11.80
CA ALA A 97 3.21 -13.35 -11.40
C ALA A 97 3.96 -12.21 -10.72
N PRO A 98 4.91 -12.52 -9.84
CA PRO A 98 5.79 -11.49 -9.30
C PRO A 98 6.49 -10.73 -10.41
N SER A 99 6.73 -9.45 -10.20
CA SER A 99 7.34 -8.58 -11.20
C SER A 99 8.36 -7.65 -10.56
N PRO A 100 9.45 -7.30 -11.28
CA PRO A 100 10.36 -6.27 -10.80
C PRO A 100 9.76 -4.87 -10.95
N HIS A 101 8.65 -4.74 -11.70
CA HIS A 101 8.00 -3.47 -11.95
C HIS A 101 6.76 -3.36 -11.08
N VAL A 102 6.86 -2.62 -10.00
CA VAL A 102 5.75 -2.52 -9.04
C VAL A 102 4.48 -1.95 -9.69
N GLN A 103 4.62 -1.15 -10.74
CA GLN A 103 3.46 -0.59 -11.43
C GLN A 103 2.56 -1.69 -12.02
N ASP A 104 3.17 -2.81 -12.46
CA ASP A 104 2.39 -3.93 -12.98
C ASP A 104 1.43 -4.48 -11.93
N LEU A 105 1.86 -4.46 -10.67
CA LEU A 105 1.03 -4.94 -9.57
C LEU A 105 0.01 -3.90 -9.14
N LEU A 106 0.40 -2.64 -9.13
CA LEU A 106 -0.50 -1.55 -8.76
C LEU A 106 -1.70 -1.46 -9.72
N ASP A 107 -1.48 -1.78 -10.98
CA ASP A 107 -2.54 -1.75 -11.98
C ASP A 107 -3.63 -2.79 -11.72
N HIS A 108 -3.38 -3.76 -10.86
CA HIS A 108 -4.34 -4.80 -10.54
C HIS A 108 -5.05 -4.60 -9.19
N ILE A 109 -4.76 -3.56 -8.49
CA ILE A 109 -5.40 -3.26 -7.20
C ILE A 109 -6.71 -2.43 -7.38
#